data_f52f0f6220dbf90e70cafd3ba0c3fc43
#
_entry.id   f52f0f6220dbf90e70cafd3ba0c3fc43
#
_cell.length_a   1.000
_cell.length_b   1.000
_cell.length_c   1.000
_cell.angle_alpha   90.00
_cell.angle_beta   90.00
_cell.angle_gamma   90.00
#
_symmetry.space_group_name_H-M   'P 1'
#
loop_
_entity.id
_entity.type
_entity.pdbx_description
1 polymer ?
#
loop_
_entity_poly.entity_id
_entity_poly.type
_entity_poly.pdbx_seq_one_letter_code
_entity_poly.pdbx_strand_id
1 'polypeptide(L)'
;MLAAMAGQAYARDVVDMMGRKVTIPDDLKKVYAPSPYGAYMMYAIAPDLMSGLMFVPKDTDKKYLPKNLTDLPVIGGVGAGPNANPEMLLKTGTQLLIVWRAEPNPITEQTTALLDKTGIPYVFVSATTLEEYPAAIRYLGTLLHRENRAEKMAQMAEKILADTAAAVAKVPDAQKPKVYYAEGVDGLSTECNDSIHVQLFKLTGDVDVHRCHTSSHMGMEKISLEQVMMYKPDVIVAQESMFVQKVYTDPAWQDVKAVKDHRVYLIPRVPLNWFDRPPSFMRFLGLEWLTNKLYPNQYAVDIAKETQRFYSTFLGIDLSDADVREIVAQ
;
A
#
# COMPACT_ATOMS: atom_id res chain seq x y z
N MET A 1 -51.76 3.94 18.57
CA MET A 1 -50.88 2.81 18.24
C MET A 1 -50.11 3.18 16.98
N LEU A 2 -48.86 3.67 17.09
CA LEU A 2 -47.95 3.82 15.95
C LEU A 2 -47.30 2.45 15.75
N ALA A 3 -47.66 1.80 14.66
CA ALA A 3 -46.93 0.63 14.20
C ALA A 3 -45.53 1.09 13.71
N ALA A 4 -44.50 0.75 14.43
CA ALA A 4 -43.11 0.87 13.94
C ALA A 4 -43.01 -0.05 12.72
N MET A 5 -42.96 0.50 11.50
CA MET A 5 -42.53 -0.21 10.31
C MET A 5 -41.04 -0.52 10.52
N ALA A 6 -40.73 -1.72 11.00
CA ALA A 6 -39.42 -2.30 10.87
C ALA A 6 -39.15 -2.43 9.38
N GLY A 7 -38.33 -1.55 8.83
CA GLY A 7 -37.87 -1.67 7.45
C GLY A 7 -37.25 -3.05 7.27
N GLN A 8 -37.79 -3.84 6.38
CA GLN A 8 -37.15 -5.10 5.98
C GLN A 8 -35.76 -4.75 5.43
N ALA A 9 -34.74 -5.12 6.17
CA ALA A 9 -33.38 -5.04 5.67
C ALA A 9 -33.28 -6.04 4.51
N TYR A 10 -33.34 -5.55 3.28
CA TYR A 10 -33.10 -6.37 2.10
C TYR A 10 -31.67 -6.88 2.16
N ALA A 11 -31.51 -8.17 1.95
CA ALA A 11 -30.22 -8.84 1.87
C ALA A 11 -30.01 -9.32 0.43
N ARG A 12 -28.76 -9.29 -0.02
CA ARG A 12 -28.35 -9.80 -1.33
C ARG A 12 -27.22 -10.81 -1.20
N ASP A 13 -27.18 -11.74 -2.14
CA ASP A 13 -26.09 -12.70 -2.24
C ASP A 13 -24.99 -12.14 -3.14
N VAL A 14 -23.76 -12.24 -2.67
CA VAL A 14 -22.55 -11.88 -3.45
C VAL A 14 -21.62 -13.08 -3.50
N VAL A 15 -20.81 -13.17 -4.54
CA VAL A 15 -19.72 -14.15 -4.62
C VAL A 15 -18.43 -13.40 -4.35
N ASP A 16 -17.67 -13.84 -3.34
CA ASP A 16 -16.38 -13.21 -3.04
C ASP A 16 -15.26 -13.68 -3.98
N MET A 17 -14.09 -13.07 -3.89
CA MET A 17 -12.96 -13.40 -4.78
C MET A 17 -12.37 -14.80 -4.53
N MET A 18 -12.83 -15.51 -3.49
CA MET A 18 -12.51 -16.91 -3.23
C MET A 18 -13.62 -17.88 -3.70
N GLY A 19 -14.64 -17.36 -4.40
CA GLY A 19 -15.75 -18.15 -4.91
C GLY A 19 -16.83 -18.52 -3.87
N ARG A 20 -16.78 -17.96 -2.65
CA ARG A 20 -17.79 -18.23 -1.62
C ARG A 20 -19.03 -17.34 -1.85
N LYS A 21 -20.20 -17.94 -1.72
CA LYS A 21 -21.46 -17.22 -1.68
C LYS A 21 -21.70 -16.69 -0.27
N VAL A 22 -21.88 -15.37 -0.16
CA VAL A 22 -22.08 -14.65 1.11
C VAL A 22 -23.33 -13.79 1.02
N THR A 23 -24.22 -13.90 1.99
CA THR A 23 -25.41 -13.06 2.10
C THR A 23 -25.03 -11.80 2.93
N ILE A 24 -25.23 -10.63 2.36
CA ILE A 24 -24.89 -9.32 2.98
C ILE A 24 -26.11 -8.39 2.94
N PRO A 25 -26.19 -7.36 3.81
CA PRO A 25 -27.19 -6.30 3.66
C PRO A 25 -27.05 -5.60 2.30
N ASP A 26 -28.19 -5.31 1.65
CA ASP A 26 -28.19 -4.64 0.36
C ASP A 26 -27.71 -3.18 0.47
N ASP A 27 -28.18 -2.48 1.51
CA ASP A 27 -27.79 -1.09 1.79
C ASP A 27 -26.69 -1.03 2.88
N LEU A 28 -25.45 -1.14 2.44
CA LEU A 28 -24.29 -1.05 3.31
C LEU A 28 -24.01 0.41 3.73
N LYS A 29 -23.93 0.65 5.03
CA LYS A 29 -23.58 1.97 5.64
C LYS A 29 -22.33 1.91 6.49
N LYS A 30 -21.98 0.72 7.00
CA LYS A 30 -20.86 0.52 7.94
C LYS A 30 -20.08 -0.72 7.56
N VAL A 31 -18.90 -0.49 7.00
CA VAL A 31 -17.98 -1.53 6.53
C VAL A 31 -16.65 -1.38 7.24
N TYR A 32 -16.02 -2.48 7.59
CA TYR A 32 -14.70 -2.48 8.21
C TYR A 32 -13.75 -3.45 7.52
N ALA A 33 -12.48 -3.07 7.44
CA ALA A 33 -11.41 -3.95 6.96
C ALA A 33 -10.33 -4.07 8.03
N PRO A 34 -10.11 -5.28 8.60
CA PRO A 34 -9.23 -5.46 9.75
C PRO A 34 -7.74 -5.62 9.38
N SER A 35 -7.36 -5.42 8.13
CA SER A 35 -5.97 -5.46 7.67
C SER A 35 -5.56 -4.15 7.01
N PRO A 36 -4.27 -3.75 7.04
CA PRO A 36 -3.81 -2.52 6.38
C PRO A 36 -4.17 -2.46 4.90
N TYR A 37 -4.01 -3.55 4.17
CA TYR A 37 -4.37 -3.64 2.74
C TYR A 37 -5.82 -3.25 2.48
N GLY A 38 -6.74 -3.89 3.21
CA GLY A 38 -8.17 -3.61 3.06
C GLY A 38 -8.55 -2.24 3.58
N ALA A 39 -8.01 -1.82 4.74
CA ALA A 39 -8.31 -0.52 5.33
C ALA A 39 -7.89 0.63 4.41
N TYR A 40 -6.68 0.57 3.83
CA TYR A 40 -6.22 1.58 2.89
C TYR A 40 -7.01 1.57 1.59
N MET A 41 -7.40 0.40 1.10
CA MET A 41 -8.26 0.32 -0.07
C MET A 41 -9.65 0.93 0.20
N MET A 42 -10.19 0.77 1.42
CA MET A 42 -11.42 1.43 1.84
C MET A 42 -11.27 2.96 1.88
N TYR A 43 -10.11 3.50 2.30
CA TYR A 43 -9.84 4.96 2.23
C TYR A 43 -9.99 5.47 0.79
N ALA A 44 -9.55 4.68 -0.17
CA ALA A 44 -9.61 5.06 -1.58
C ALA A 44 -10.99 4.88 -2.19
N ILE A 45 -11.66 3.76 -1.96
CA ILE A 45 -12.90 3.41 -2.68
C ILE A 45 -14.15 3.99 -2.01
N ALA A 46 -14.31 3.81 -0.70
CA ALA A 46 -15.54 4.13 0.02
C ALA A 46 -15.25 4.62 1.46
N PRO A 47 -14.54 5.75 1.62
CA PRO A 47 -14.22 6.28 2.95
C PRO A 47 -15.46 6.64 3.76
N ASP A 48 -16.56 6.96 3.10
CA ASP A 48 -17.87 7.28 3.70
C ASP A 48 -18.56 6.07 4.35
N LEU A 49 -18.21 4.85 3.93
CA LEU A 49 -18.77 3.61 4.50
C LEU A 49 -17.91 3.06 5.65
N MET A 50 -16.78 3.63 5.96
CA MET A 50 -15.91 3.08 7.01
C MET A 50 -16.55 3.24 8.39
N SER A 51 -16.55 2.14 9.17
CA SER A 51 -17.08 2.13 10.55
C SER A 51 -16.03 2.45 11.61
N GLY A 52 -14.74 2.42 11.25
CA GLY A 52 -13.63 2.70 12.15
C GLY A 52 -12.28 2.61 11.47
N LEU A 53 -11.23 2.87 12.23
CA LEU A 53 -9.84 2.87 11.81
C LEU A 53 -9.05 1.73 12.47
N MET A 54 -7.99 1.29 11.81
CA MET A 54 -7.02 0.38 12.44
C MET A 54 -6.09 1.10 13.40
N PHE A 55 -5.67 2.32 13.04
CA PHE A 55 -4.71 3.14 13.78
C PHE A 55 -5.19 4.59 13.79
N VAL A 56 -4.73 5.35 14.78
CA VAL A 56 -4.86 6.81 14.74
C VAL A 56 -3.95 7.35 13.64
N PRO A 57 -4.48 8.09 12.64
CA PRO A 57 -3.63 8.73 11.65
C PRO A 57 -2.69 9.74 12.32
N LYS A 58 -1.45 9.83 11.82
CA LYS A 58 -0.52 10.89 12.26
C LYS A 58 -1.06 12.27 11.87
N ASP A 59 -0.76 13.29 12.64
CA ASP A 59 -1.23 14.65 12.36
C ASP A 59 -0.76 15.15 10.99
N THR A 60 0.45 14.78 10.58
CA THR A 60 1.01 15.06 9.25
C THR A 60 0.19 14.45 8.11
N ASP A 61 -0.43 13.31 8.35
CA ASP A 61 -1.15 12.55 7.33
C ASP A 61 -2.62 12.97 7.21
N LYS A 62 -3.20 13.52 8.30
CA LYS A 62 -4.60 13.94 8.34
C LYS A 62 -4.99 14.93 7.24
N LYS A 63 -4.07 15.81 6.86
CA LYS A 63 -4.22 16.77 5.76
C LYS A 63 -4.55 16.08 4.42
N TYR A 64 -4.07 14.86 4.24
CA TYR A 64 -4.16 14.08 3.00
C TYR A 64 -5.12 12.87 3.12
N LEU A 65 -5.97 12.87 4.13
CA LEU A 65 -7.03 11.87 4.31
C LEU A 65 -8.41 12.53 4.21
N PRO A 66 -9.44 11.81 3.75
CA PRO A 66 -10.81 12.29 3.81
C PRO A 66 -11.19 12.72 5.24
N LYS A 67 -11.76 13.92 5.38
CA LYS A 67 -12.05 14.53 6.71
C LYS A 67 -12.92 13.65 7.62
N ASN A 68 -13.85 12.91 7.05
CA ASN A 68 -14.74 12.02 7.80
C ASN A 68 -13.99 10.85 8.48
N LEU A 69 -12.75 10.55 8.07
CA LEU A 69 -11.98 9.47 8.67
C LEU A 69 -11.34 9.86 10.00
N THR A 70 -10.98 11.14 10.19
CA THR A 70 -10.24 11.58 11.38
C THR A 70 -11.02 11.43 12.68
N ASP A 71 -12.35 11.37 12.60
CA ASP A 71 -13.26 11.30 13.76
C ASP A 71 -13.77 9.87 14.02
N LEU A 72 -13.36 8.90 13.20
CA LEU A 72 -13.77 7.52 13.38
C LEU A 72 -13.07 6.86 14.59
N PRO A 73 -13.77 5.95 15.31
CA PRO A 73 -13.16 5.22 16.40
C PRO A 73 -12.07 4.26 15.90
N VAL A 74 -11.04 4.05 16.71
CA VAL A 74 -10.03 3.01 16.44
C VAL A 74 -10.57 1.67 16.92
N ILE A 75 -10.73 0.74 15.99
CA ILE A 75 -11.20 -0.62 16.25
C ILE A 75 -10.01 -1.58 16.41
N GLY A 76 -8.90 -1.28 15.72
CA GLY A 76 -7.73 -2.15 15.65
C GLY A 76 -7.79 -3.12 14.45
N GLY A 77 -6.76 -3.91 14.29
CA GLY A 77 -6.60 -4.80 13.14
C GLY A 77 -6.08 -6.17 13.50
N VAL A 78 -5.63 -6.90 12.49
CA VAL A 78 -4.94 -8.18 12.64
C VAL A 78 -3.54 -8.04 12.05
N GLY A 79 -2.54 -8.51 12.79
CA GLY A 79 -1.13 -8.35 12.42
C GLY A 79 -0.43 -7.28 13.26
N ALA A 80 0.17 -6.29 12.62
CA ALA A 80 0.85 -5.21 13.33
C ALA A 80 -0.15 -4.18 13.89
N GLY A 81 -0.05 -3.86 15.19
CA GLY A 81 -0.88 -2.86 15.85
C GLY A 81 -1.90 -3.45 16.85
N PRO A 82 -2.83 -2.63 17.35
CA PRO A 82 -3.86 -3.08 18.28
C PRO A 82 -4.72 -4.17 17.63
N ASN A 83 -4.97 -5.27 18.36
CA ASN A 83 -5.86 -6.33 17.88
C ASN A 83 -7.29 -5.79 17.70
N ALA A 84 -7.96 -6.26 16.64
CA ALA A 84 -9.36 -5.93 16.41
C ALA A 84 -10.21 -6.33 17.62
N ASN A 85 -11.03 -5.39 18.09
CA ASN A 85 -11.92 -5.62 19.22
C ASN A 85 -13.32 -5.99 18.71
N PRO A 86 -13.80 -7.25 18.92
CA PRO A 86 -15.12 -7.68 18.47
C PRO A 86 -16.27 -6.83 19.03
N GLU A 87 -16.17 -6.40 20.29
CA GLU A 87 -17.20 -5.56 20.90
C GLU A 87 -17.28 -4.19 20.21
N MET A 88 -16.14 -3.62 19.82
CA MET A 88 -16.10 -2.38 19.07
C MET A 88 -16.70 -2.52 17.68
N LEU A 89 -16.45 -3.63 16.99
CA LEU A 89 -17.09 -3.93 15.70
C LEU A 89 -18.61 -3.95 15.80
N LEU A 90 -19.15 -4.58 16.84
CA LEU A 90 -20.59 -4.61 17.10
C LEU A 90 -21.11 -3.22 17.52
N LYS A 91 -20.39 -2.51 18.39
CA LYS A 91 -20.77 -1.17 18.87
C LYS A 91 -20.80 -0.13 17.75
N THR A 92 -19.91 -0.22 16.79
CA THR A 92 -19.90 0.69 15.61
C THR A 92 -21.00 0.37 14.61
N GLY A 93 -21.73 -0.72 14.78
CA GLY A 93 -22.77 -1.18 13.87
C GLY A 93 -22.22 -1.69 12.54
N THR A 94 -21.00 -2.25 12.54
CA THR A 94 -20.39 -2.82 11.35
C THR A 94 -21.27 -3.90 10.75
N GLN A 95 -21.56 -3.79 9.46
CA GLN A 95 -22.48 -4.65 8.71
C GLN A 95 -21.78 -5.65 7.81
N LEU A 96 -20.53 -5.34 7.41
CA LEU A 96 -19.70 -6.17 6.54
C LEU A 96 -18.23 -6.02 6.89
N LEU A 97 -17.50 -7.12 6.83
CA LEU A 97 -16.05 -7.12 6.98
C LEU A 97 -15.41 -7.45 5.62
N ILE A 98 -14.36 -6.70 5.26
CA ILE A 98 -13.55 -6.95 4.06
C ILE A 98 -12.22 -7.55 4.52
N VAL A 99 -12.03 -8.83 4.26
CA VAL A 99 -10.84 -9.58 4.64
C VAL A 99 -9.92 -9.70 3.43
N TRP A 100 -8.83 -8.93 3.43
CA TRP A 100 -7.86 -8.98 2.35
C TRP A 100 -6.95 -10.20 2.49
N ARG A 101 -6.85 -10.99 1.43
CA ARG A 101 -5.92 -12.11 1.31
C ARG A 101 -4.76 -11.74 0.39
N ALA A 102 -3.55 -11.87 0.89
CA ALA A 102 -2.32 -11.88 0.12
C ALA A 102 -1.57 -13.17 0.48
N GLU A 103 -1.29 -14.02 -0.48
CA GLU A 103 -0.57 -15.28 -0.23
C GLU A 103 0.96 -15.03 -0.15
N PRO A 104 1.68 -15.75 0.69
CA PRO A 104 1.22 -16.63 1.76
C PRO A 104 1.06 -15.85 3.07
N ASN A 105 -0.16 -15.61 3.53
CA ASN A 105 -0.37 -14.83 4.75
C ASN A 105 -1.13 -15.62 5.83
N PRO A 106 -0.48 -16.10 6.90
CA PRO A 106 -1.11 -16.85 7.99
C PRO A 106 -2.12 -16.01 8.80
N ILE A 107 -2.08 -14.66 8.67
CA ILE A 107 -3.00 -13.76 9.37
C ILE A 107 -4.47 -14.07 9.04
N THR A 108 -4.75 -14.64 7.87
CA THR A 108 -6.12 -14.91 7.41
C THR A 108 -6.87 -15.89 8.31
N GLU A 109 -6.23 -16.95 8.78
CA GLU A 109 -6.88 -17.94 9.66
C GLU A 109 -7.20 -17.34 11.04
N GLN A 110 -6.28 -16.60 11.61
CA GLN A 110 -6.50 -15.89 12.87
C GLN A 110 -7.61 -14.84 12.73
N THR A 111 -7.62 -14.13 11.60
CA THR A 111 -8.64 -13.14 11.29
C THR A 111 -10.00 -13.79 11.23
N THR A 112 -10.18 -14.85 10.45
CA THR A 112 -11.49 -15.52 10.29
C THR A 112 -11.99 -16.09 11.61
N ALA A 113 -11.13 -16.75 12.41
CA ALA A 113 -11.49 -17.25 13.72
C ALA A 113 -11.97 -16.15 14.71
N LEU A 114 -11.39 -14.96 14.62
CA LEU A 114 -11.83 -13.79 15.39
C LEU A 114 -13.18 -13.27 14.89
N LEU A 115 -13.34 -13.21 13.57
CA LEU A 115 -14.51 -12.58 12.93
C LEU A 115 -15.75 -13.49 13.02
N ASP A 116 -15.61 -14.80 12.94
CA ASP A 116 -16.70 -15.76 13.12
C ASP A 116 -17.43 -15.57 14.46
N LYS A 117 -16.71 -15.13 15.50
CA LYS A 117 -17.28 -14.82 16.81
C LYS A 117 -18.20 -13.59 16.82
N THR A 118 -18.08 -12.72 15.83
CA THR A 118 -18.91 -11.50 15.75
C THR A 118 -20.26 -11.74 15.11
N GLY A 119 -20.42 -12.78 14.31
CA GLY A 119 -21.59 -13.03 13.48
C GLY A 119 -21.78 -12.01 12.34
N ILE A 120 -20.81 -11.10 12.12
CA ILE A 120 -20.85 -10.13 11.02
C ILE A 120 -20.42 -10.86 9.74
N PRO A 121 -21.19 -10.76 8.63
CA PRO A 121 -20.79 -11.35 7.37
C PRO A 121 -19.45 -10.77 6.90
N TYR A 122 -18.63 -11.60 6.24
CA TYR A 122 -17.37 -11.13 5.66
C TYR A 122 -17.13 -11.71 4.26
N VAL A 123 -16.45 -10.93 3.45
CA VAL A 123 -16.03 -11.30 2.10
C VAL A 123 -14.51 -11.32 2.01
N PHE A 124 -13.97 -12.23 1.21
CA PHE A 124 -12.56 -12.21 0.87
C PHE A 124 -12.32 -11.37 -0.38
N VAL A 125 -11.31 -10.51 -0.27
CA VAL A 125 -10.68 -9.83 -1.41
C VAL A 125 -9.28 -10.40 -1.55
N SER A 126 -8.89 -10.80 -2.76
CA SER A 126 -7.59 -11.43 -3.00
C SER A 126 -6.78 -10.60 -3.98
N ALA A 127 -5.63 -10.11 -3.53
CA ALA A 127 -4.58 -9.57 -4.38
C ALA A 127 -3.25 -9.63 -3.62
N THR A 128 -2.30 -10.36 -4.17
CA THR A 128 -0.94 -10.53 -3.64
C THR A 128 0.02 -9.61 -4.37
N THR A 129 -0.09 -9.56 -5.68
CA THR A 129 0.76 -8.73 -6.53
C THR A 129 0.05 -7.45 -6.96
N LEU A 130 0.83 -6.44 -7.36
CA LEU A 130 0.29 -5.15 -7.76
C LEU A 130 -0.58 -5.27 -9.02
N GLU A 131 -0.28 -6.22 -9.89
CA GLU A 131 -1.03 -6.53 -11.11
C GLU A 131 -2.45 -7.08 -10.83
N GLU A 132 -2.66 -7.65 -9.66
CA GLU A 132 -3.97 -8.19 -9.25
C GLU A 132 -4.89 -7.11 -8.65
N TYR A 133 -4.33 -5.95 -8.25
CA TYR A 133 -5.10 -4.87 -7.62
C TYR A 133 -6.23 -4.31 -8.49
N PRO A 134 -6.10 -4.12 -9.83
CA PRO A 134 -7.21 -3.63 -10.65
C PRO A 134 -8.45 -4.51 -10.56
N ALA A 135 -8.31 -5.82 -10.52
CA ALA A 135 -9.44 -6.75 -10.35
C ALA A 135 -10.08 -6.62 -8.96
N ALA A 136 -9.25 -6.51 -7.90
CA ALA A 136 -9.72 -6.30 -6.54
C ALA A 136 -10.44 -4.95 -6.36
N ILE A 137 -9.94 -3.89 -7.01
CA ILE A 137 -10.56 -2.56 -7.03
C ILE A 137 -11.95 -2.62 -7.69
N ARG A 138 -12.08 -3.26 -8.85
CA ARG A 138 -13.37 -3.43 -9.54
C ARG A 138 -14.35 -4.25 -8.72
N TYR A 139 -13.89 -5.35 -8.11
CA TYR A 139 -14.70 -6.17 -7.23
C TYR A 139 -15.26 -5.34 -6.05
N LEU A 140 -14.41 -4.59 -5.36
CA LEU A 140 -14.86 -3.71 -4.28
C LEU A 140 -15.79 -2.60 -4.77
N GLY A 141 -15.54 -2.06 -5.97
CA GLY A 141 -16.45 -1.09 -6.61
C GLY A 141 -17.85 -1.62 -6.74
N THR A 142 -18.01 -2.82 -7.28
CA THR A 142 -19.31 -3.51 -7.43
C THR A 142 -19.93 -3.86 -6.09
N LEU A 143 -19.13 -4.38 -5.15
CA LEU A 143 -19.58 -4.75 -3.82
C LEU A 143 -20.16 -3.56 -3.04
N LEU A 144 -19.53 -2.39 -3.17
CA LEU A 144 -19.84 -1.18 -2.39
C LEU A 144 -20.64 -0.13 -3.17
N HIS A 145 -21.11 -0.43 -4.39
CA HIS A 145 -21.80 0.50 -5.29
C HIS A 145 -20.97 1.77 -5.58
N ARG A 146 -19.69 1.55 -5.96
CA ARG A 146 -18.70 2.58 -6.32
C ARG A 146 -18.04 2.30 -7.67
N GLU A 147 -18.77 1.69 -8.60
CA GLU A 147 -18.25 1.16 -9.87
C GLU A 147 -17.51 2.23 -10.68
N ASN A 148 -18.10 3.42 -10.83
CA ASN A 148 -17.50 4.50 -11.62
C ASN A 148 -16.16 4.98 -11.02
N ARG A 149 -16.06 5.05 -9.69
CA ARG A 149 -14.84 5.42 -8.99
C ARG A 149 -13.78 4.33 -9.12
N ALA A 150 -14.18 3.10 -8.85
CA ALA A 150 -13.32 1.94 -8.92
C ALA A 150 -12.75 1.72 -10.33
N GLU A 151 -13.57 1.92 -11.37
CA GLU A 151 -13.10 1.77 -12.76
C GLU A 151 -12.02 2.81 -13.12
N LYS A 152 -12.20 4.08 -12.73
CA LYS A 152 -11.16 5.11 -12.93
C LYS A 152 -9.85 4.76 -12.23
N MET A 153 -9.93 4.24 -11.00
CA MET A 153 -8.77 3.80 -10.23
C MET A 153 -8.09 2.59 -10.89
N ALA A 154 -8.87 1.59 -11.30
CA ALA A 154 -8.37 0.39 -11.95
C ALA A 154 -7.68 0.70 -13.29
N GLN A 155 -8.29 1.54 -14.13
CA GLN A 155 -7.70 1.98 -15.40
C GLN A 155 -6.39 2.76 -15.19
N MET A 156 -6.33 3.63 -14.18
CA MET A 156 -5.10 4.33 -13.85
C MET A 156 -4.01 3.36 -13.40
N ALA A 157 -4.34 2.39 -12.55
CA ALA A 157 -3.42 1.37 -12.09
C ALA A 157 -2.88 0.50 -13.25
N GLU A 158 -3.76 0.04 -14.14
CA GLU A 158 -3.40 -0.72 -15.35
C GLU A 158 -2.49 0.09 -16.28
N LYS A 159 -2.79 1.39 -16.46
CA LYS A 159 -1.96 2.28 -17.27
C LYS A 159 -0.56 2.43 -16.69
N ILE A 160 -0.43 2.63 -15.39
CA ILE A 160 0.87 2.74 -14.71
C ILE A 160 1.69 1.46 -14.90
N LEU A 161 1.08 0.29 -14.71
CA LEU A 161 1.73 -1.00 -14.93
C LEU A 161 2.21 -1.15 -16.38
N ALA A 162 1.35 -0.83 -17.35
CA ALA A 162 1.66 -0.95 -18.78
C ALA A 162 2.77 0.02 -19.20
N ASP A 163 2.70 1.28 -18.78
CA ASP A 163 3.69 2.31 -19.12
C ASP A 163 5.06 1.97 -18.52
N THR A 164 5.09 1.49 -17.26
CA THR A 164 6.31 1.01 -16.61
C THR A 164 6.91 -0.17 -17.38
N ALA A 165 6.12 -1.19 -17.67
CA ALA A 165 6.59 -2.36 -18.41
C ALA A 165 7.15 -1.97 -19.80
N ALA A 166 6.47 -1.05 -20.51
CA ALA A 166 6.92 -0.55 -21.81
C ALA A 166 8.22 0.27 -21.73
N ALA A 167 8.44 1.00 -20.64
CA ALA A 167 9.68 1.74 -20.41
C ALA A 167 10.84 0.78 -20.08
N VAL A 168 10.62 -0.16 -19.17
CA VAL A 168 11.61 -1.16 -18.74
C VAL A 168 12.04 -2.06 -19.88
N ALA A 169 11.12 -2.43 -20.78
CA ALA A 169 11.42 -3.24 -21.96
C ALA A 169 12.42 -2.58 -22.94
N LYS A 170 12.60 -1.26 -22.87
CA LYS A 170 13.58 -0.52 -23.68
C LYS A 170 14.98 -0.50 -23.08
N VAL A 171 15.13 -0.97 -21.84
CA VAL A 171 16.41 -0.96 -21.12
C VAL A 171 17.12 -2.31 -21.30
N PRO A 172 18.29 -2.34 -21.94
CA PRO A 172 19.09 -3.57 -22.00
C PRO A 172 19.47 -4.09 -20.61
N ASP A 173 19.50 -5.38 -20.40
CA ASP A 173 19.80 -5.98 -19.08
C ASP A 173 21.12 -5.49 -18.48
N ALA A 174 22.15 -5.28 -19.32
CA ALA A 174 23.44 -4.76 -18.88
C ALA A 174 23.39 -3.30 -18.36
N GLN A 175 22.29 -2.56 -18.61
CA GLN A 175 22.09 -1.17 -18.18
C GLN A 175 21.12 -1.07 -17.00
N LYS A 176 20.55 -2.17 -16.57
CA LYS A 176 19.67 -2.20 -15.38
C LYS A 176 20.51 -1.97 -14.14
N PRO A 177 20.14 -0.98 -13.29
CA PRO A 177 20.92 -0.64 -12.12
C PRO A 177 20.83 -1.71 -11.03
N LYS A 178 21.90 -1.84 -10.26
CA LYS A 178 21.91 -2.58 -9.00
C LYS A 178 21.29 -1.70 -7.90
N VAL A 179 20.22 -2.17 -7.30
CA VAL A 179 19.48 -1.42 -6.28
C VAL A 179 19.61 -2.10 -4.93
N TYR A 180 19.94 -1.30 -3.92
CA TYR A 180 19.93 -1.70 -2.52
C TYR A 180 18.74 -1.04 -1.81
N TYR A 181 17.92 -1.84 -1.14
CA TYR A 181 16.84 -1.36 -0.29
C TYR A 181 17.37 -1.15 1.13
N ALA A 182 17.49 0.09 1.55
CA ALA A 182 17.99 0.46 2.86
C ALA A 182 16.84 0.72 3.83
N GLU A 183 16.71 -0.15 4.81
CA GLU A 183 15.76 -0.04 5.91
C GLU A 183 16.49 0.17 7.25
N GLY A 184 15.74 0.66 8.24
CA GLY A 184 16.29 1.02 9.54
C GLY A 184 17.03 2.36 9.51
N VAL A 185 17.22 2.92 10.70
CA VAL A 185 17.84 4.26 10.88
C VAL A 185 19.34 4.29 10.54
N ASP A 186 19.97 3.13 10.48
CA ASP A 186 21.36 2.91 10.09
C ASP A 186 21.51 2.50 8.62
N GLY A 187 20.39 2.21 7.93
CA GLY A 187 20.38 1.73 6.55
C GLY A 187 20.91 0.30 6.39
N LEU A 188 21.09 -0.45 7.47
CA LEU A 188 21.70 -1.79 7.48
C LEU A 188 20.68 -2.92 7.72
N SER A 189 19.41 -2.65 7.44
CA SER A 189 18.39 -3.67 7.26
C SER A 189 17.94 -3.66 5.80
N THR A 190 17.55 -4.81 5.28
CA THR A 190 17.12 -4.95 3.89
C THR A 190 16.16 -6.12 3.72
N GLU A 191 15.74 -6.39 2.50
CA GLU A 191 14.83 -7.48 2.15
C GLU A 191 15.49 -8.47 1.19
N CYS A 192 15.12 -9.75 1.33
CA CYS A 192 15.46 -10.73 0.29
C CYS A 192 14.74 -10.38 -1.02
N ASN A 193 15.36 -10.63 -2.16
CA ASN A 193 14.81 -10.35 -3.48
C ASN A 193 13.50 -11.13 -3.80
N ASP A 194 13.15 -12.15 -3.04
CA ASP A 194 11.87 -12.88 -3.15
C ASP A 194 10.77 -12.32 -2.22
N SER A 195 11.10 -11.35 -1.35
CA SER A 195 10.16 -10.72 -0.44
C SER A 195 9.05 -9.95 -1.17
N ILE A 196 7.85 -9.95 -0.56
CA ILE A 196 6.73 -9.10 -1.01
C ILE A 196 7.03 -7.61 -0.86
N HIS A 197 7.97 -7.26 0.03
CA HIS A 197 8.34 -5.89 0.35
C HIS A 197 9.16 -5.21 -0.75
N VAL A 198 9.76 -5.98 -1.67
CA VAL A 198 10.56 -5.47 -2.80
C VAL A 198 9.89 -5.70 -4.17
N GLN A 199 8.58 -5.88 -4.19
CA GLN A 199 7.85 -6.16 -5.44
C GLN A 199 8.07 -5.09 -6.51
N LEU A 200 8.21 -3.81 -6.13
CA LEU A 200 8.43 -2.73 -7.09
C LEU A 200 9.75 -2.91 -7.85
N PHE A 201 10.80 -3.46 -7.24
CA PHE A 201 12.05 -3.77 -7.93
C PHE A 201 11.86 -4.80 -9.03
N LYS A 202 11.01 -5.81 -8.79
CA LYS A 202 10.68 -6.79 -9.84
C LYS A 202 9.98 -6.14 -11.03
N LEU A 203 9.06 -5.21 -10.77
CA LEU A 203 8.29 -4.50 -11.80
C LEU A 203 9.15 -3.50 -12.58
N THR A 204 10.12 -2.86 -11.93
CA THR A 204 11.09 -1.98 -12.58
C THR A 204 12.24 -2.73 -13.24
N GLY A 205 12.31 -4.06 -13.03
CA GLY A 205 13.28 -4.93 -13.68
C GLY A 205 14.73 -4.63 -13.30
N ASP A 206 14.98 -3.92 -12.20
CA ASP A 206 16.32 -3.68 -11.67
C ASP A 206 16.93 -4.94 -11.04
N VAL A 207 18.20 -4.83 -10.65
CA VAL A 207 18.91 -5.90 -9.97
C VAL A 207 18.88 -5.63 -8.46
N ASP A 208 17.90 -6.21 -7.76
CA ASP A 208 17.96 -6.28 -6.29
C ASP A 208 19.22 -7.03 -5.86
N VAL A 209 20.06 -6.33 -5.08
CA VAL A 209 21.40 -6.84 -4.76
C VAL A 209 21.40 -7.86 -3.63
N HIS A 210 20.36 -7.89 -2.76
CA HIS A 210 20.28 -8.82 -1.65
C HIS A 210 19.49 -10.07 -2.03
N ARG A 211 20.21 -11.06 -2.55
CA ARG A 211 19.64 -12.33 -3.01
C ARG A 211 19.66 -13.37 -1.93
N CYS A 212 18.52 -13.66 -1.35
CA CYS A 212 18.31 -14.70 -0.34
C CYS A 212 16.88 -15.25 -0.43
N HIS A 213 16.54 -16.18 0.44
CA HIS A 213 15.18 -16.66 0.63
C HIS A 213 14.60 -16.04 1.89
N THR A 214 13.44 -15.41 1.75
CA THR A 214 12.74 -14.77 2.85
C THR A 214 12.42 -15.78 3.95
N SER A 215 13.00 -15.57 5.14
CA SER A 215 12.80 -16.41 6.31
C SER A 215 11.61 -15.96 7.17
N SER A 216 11.20 -14.72 7.03
CA SER A 216 10.13 -14.09 7.80
C SER A 216 9.33 -13.13 6.93
N HIS A 217 7.99 -13.17 7.07
CA HIS A 217 7.12 -12.17 6.43
C HIS A 217 7.33 -10.74 6.95
N MET A 218 8.04 -10.57 8.05
CA MET A 218 8.39 -9.25 8.57
C MET A 218 9.60 -8.64 7.87
N GLY A 219 10.41 -9.48 7.19
CA GLY A 219 11.62 -9.04 6.50
C GLY A 219 12.64 -8.36 7.43
N MET A 220 13.30 -7.32 6.94
CA MET A 220 14.31 -6.54 7.68
C MET A 220 15.55 -7.37 8.08
N GLU A 221 16.07 -8.12 7.11
CA GLU A 221 17.31 -8.88 7.28
C GLU A 221 18.47 -7.93 7.62
N LYS A 222 19.17 -8.19 8.71
CA LYS A 222 20.33 -7.39 9.11
C LYS A 222 21.56 -7.81 8.32
N ILE A 223 22.25 -6.81 7.75
CA ILE A 223 23.52 -7.00 7.04
C ILE A 223 24.58 -6.02 7.52
N SER A 224 25.83 -6.27 7.17
CA SER A 224 26.92 -5.35 7.49
C SER A 224 27.14 -4.32 6.37
N LEU A 225 27.81 -3.22 6.69
CA LEU A 225 28.19 -2.22 5.69
C LEU A 225 29.17 -2.79 4.66
N GLU A 226 30.07 -3.68 5.09
CA GLU A 226 30.98 -4.39 4.19
C GLU A 226 30.19 -5.18 3.13
N GLN A 227 29.07 -5.80 3.53
CA GLN A 227 28.20 -6.50 2.59
C GLN A 227 27.58 -5.53 1.58
N VAL A 228 27.12 -4.35 2.01
CA VAL A 228 26.63 -3.30 1.09
C VAL A 228 27.72 -2.86 0.12
N MET A 229 28.95 -2.65 0.62
CA MET A 229 30.11 -2.29 -0.22
C MET A 229 30.45 -3.38 -1.25
N MET A 230 30.31 -4.67 -0.89
CA MET A 230 30.50 -5.80 -1.81
C MET A 230 29.44 -5.83 -2.90
N TYR A 231 28.21 -5.46 -2.61
CA TYR A 231 27.11 -5.36 -3.58
C TYR A 231 27.35 -4.29 -4.66
N LYS A 232 28.07 -3.22 -4.30
CA LYS A 232 28.33 -2.06 -5.17
C LYS A 232 27.05 -1.54 -5.81
N PRO A 233 26.06 -1.14 -4.99
CA PRO A 233 24.78 -0.65 -5.53
C PRO A 233 24.98 0.63 -6.34
N ASP A 234 24.29 0.71 -7.47
CA ASP A 234 24.20 1.92 -8.29
C ASP A 234 23.19 2.92 -7.72
N VAL A 235 22.21 2.41 -6.98
CA VAL A 235 21.12 3.18 -6.36
C VAL A 235 20.83 2.61 -4.98
N ILE A 236 20.54 3.50 -4.02
CA ILE A 236 19.95 3.14 -2.73
C ILE A 236 18.54 3.73 -2.69
N VAL A 237 17.55 2.88 -2.42
CA VAL A 237 16.18 3.28 -2.10
C VAL A 237 16.00 3.15 -0.60
N ALA A 238 15.76 4.27 0.08
CA ALA A 238 15.80 4.34 1.54
C ALA A 238 14.41 4.53 2.15
N GLN A 239 14.15 3.76 3.21
CA GLN A 239 12.91 3.83 3.97
C GLN A 239 12.92 4.95 5.01
N GLU A 240 14.07 5.24 5.63
CA GLU A 240 14.16 6.13 6.77
C GLU A 240 14.88 7.45 6.47
N SER A 241 14.19 8.57 6.74
CA SER A 241 14.75 9.90 6.54
C SER A 241 16.01 10.16 7.39
N MET A 242 16.09 9.58 8.59
CA MET A 242 17.27 9.69 9.45
C MET A 242 18.52 9.08 8.80
N PHE A 243 18.37 8.01 8.04
CA PHE A 243 19.47 7.43 7.27
C PHE A 243 19.91 8.40 6.16
N VAL A 244 18.97 8.89 5.36
CA VAL A 244 19.26 9.79 4.22
C VAL A 244 19.91 11.10 4.68
N GLN A 245 19.50 11.65 5.83
CA GLN A 245 20.12 12.86 6.40
C GLN A 245 21.60 12.67 6.78
N LYS A 246 22.01 11.45 7.13
CA LYS A 246 23.35 11.15 7.62
C LYS A 246 24.26 10.52 6.56
N VAL A 247 23.72 9.77 5.62
CA VAL A 247 24.50 8.92 4.70
C VAL A 247 25.55 9.71 3.91
N TYR A 248 25.30 10.95 3.58
CA TYR A 248 26.23 11.82 2.84
C TYR A 248 27.32 12.44 3.70
N THR A 249 27.22 12.40 5.01
CA THR A 249 28.22 12.95 5.94
C THR A 249 28.89 11.87 6.80
N ASP A 250 28.34 10.66 6.81
CA ASP A 250 28.93 9.53 7.54
C ASP A 250 30.15 8.97 6.79
N PRO A 251 31.37 9.06 7.37
CA PRO A 251 32.57 8.59 6.70
C PRO A 251 32.53 7.13 6.27
N ALA A 252 31.78 6.30 7.00
CA ALA A 252 31.67 4.86 6.71
C ALA A 252 30.95 4.56 5.38
N TRP A 253 30.03 5.44 4.96
CA TRP A 253 29.25 5.27 3.73
C TRP A 253 29.86 5.95 2.51
N GLN A 254 30.90 6.77 2.67
CA GLN A 254 31.45 7.59 1.56
C GLN A 254 32.04 6.76 0.43
N ASP A 255 32.43 5.51 0.70
CA ASP A 255 32.96 4.61 -0.34
C ASP A 255 31.90 3.82 -1.09
N VAL A 256 30.62 3.88 -0.70
CA VAL A 256 29.52 3.25 -1.41
C VAL A 256 29.23 4.02 -2.71
N LYS A 257 29.19 3.32 -3.84
CA LYS A 257 29.02 3.93 -5.18
C LYS A 257 27.77 4.82 -5.25
N ALA A 258 26.60 4.34 -4.81
CA ALA A 258 25.37 5.10 -4.83
C ALA A 258 25.44 6.41 -4.02
N VAL A 259 26.23 6.44 -2.95
CA VAL A 259 26.46 7.65 -2.12
C VAL A 259 27.37 8.63 -2.87
N LYS A 260 28.47 8.17 -3.46
CA LYS A 260 29.36 8.98 -4.31
C LYS A 260 28.64 9.64 -5.47
N ASP A 261 27.73 8.88 -6.09
CA ASP A 261 26.98 9.31 -7.27
C ASP A 261 25.72 10.12 -6.91
N HIS A 262 25.46 10.40 -5.63
CA HIS A 262 24.28 11.08 -5.12
C HIS A 262 22.96 10.40 -5.57
N ARG A 263 22.93 9.07 -5.59
CA ARG A 263 21.78 8.26 -5.96
C ARG A 263 21.18 7.50 -4.78
N VAL A 264 20.96 8.21 -3.67
CA VAL A 264 20.22 7.73 -2.50
C VAL A 264 18.88 8.45 -2.49
N TYR A 265 17.79 7.71 -2.61
CA TYR A 265 16.44 8.25 -2.74
C TYR A 265 15.60 7.85 -1.54
N LEU A 266 15.07 8.84 -0.81
CA LEU A 266 14.08 8.61 0.24
C LEU A 266 12.73 8.32 -0.39
N ILE A 267 12.06 7.27 0.05
CA ILE A 267 10.71 6.92 -0.37
C ILE A 267 9.73 7.94 0.18
N PRO A 268 8.89 8.58 -0.67
CA PRO A 268 7.80 9.41 -0.18
C PRO A 268 6.79 8.57 0.62
N ARG A 269 6.23 9.14 1.71
CA ARG A 269 5.43 8.34 2.64
C ARG A 269 4.17 9.03 3.18
N VAL A 270 3.71 10.06 2.50
CA VAL A 270 2.50 10.81 2.87
C VAL A 270 1.39 10.55 1.84
N PRO A 271 0.13 10.30 2.23
CA PRO A 271 -0.33 9.97 3.58
C PRO A 271 0.01 8.53 3.98
N LEU A 272 0.44 7.73 3.04
CA LEU A 272 0.87 6.35 3.19
C LEU A 272 2.19 6.17 2.42
N ASN A 273 2.99 5.21 2.84
CA ASN A 273 4.25 4.89 2.17
C ASN A 273 4.01 4.47 0.71
N TRP A 274 4.81 5.03 -0.22
CA TRP A 274 4.67 4.76 -1.65
C TRP A 274 5.29 3.43 -2.09
N PHE A 275 6.04 2.79 -1.23
CA PHE A 275 6.75 1.57 -1.55
C PHE A 275 6.20 0.37 -0.78
N ASP A 276 6.30 0.44 0.56
CA ASP A 276 5.98 -0.67 1.44
C ASP A 276 5.71 -0.17 2.88
N ARG A 277 5.44 -1.07 3.79
CA ARG A 277 5.33 -0.90 5.26
C ARG A 277 4.26 0.06 5.77
N PRO A 278 3.02 -0.35 5.63
CA PRO A 278 2.56 -1.57 4.97
C PRO A 278 2.26 -1.30 3.48
N PRO A 279 2.27 -2.35 2.64
CA PRO A 279 1.90 -2.21 1.25
C PRO A 279 0.48 -1.65 1.08
N SER A 280 0.33 -0.75 0.12
CA SER A 280 -0.96 -0.11 -0.18
C SER A 280 -1.10 0.18 -1.69
N PHE A 281 -2.22 0.75 -2.09
CA PHE A 281 -2.41 1.24 -3.45
C PHE A 281 -1.41 2.35 -3.84
N MET A 282 -0.80 3.03 -2.86
CA MET A 282 0.23 4.05 -3.14
C MET A 282 1.44 3.47 -3.88
N ARG A 283 1.62 2.15 -3.87
CA ARG A 283 2.67 1.47 -4.64
C ARG A 283 2.57 1.71 -6.15
N PHE A 284 1.40 2.03 -6.68
CA PHE A 284 1.30 2.45 -8.09
C PHE A 284 2.04 3.76 -8.34
N LEU A 285 1.82 4.76 -7.49
CA LEU A 285 2.57 6.01 -7.59
C LEU A 285 4.06 5.81 -7.26
N GLY A 286 4.36 4.93 -6.31
CA GLY A 286 5.72 4.49 -5.99
C GLY A 286 6.42 3.83 -7.18
N LEU A 287 5.68 3.06 -7.98
CA LEU A 287 6.20 2.44 -9.19
C LEU A 287 6.56 3.48 -10.27
N GLU A 288 5.70 4.48 -10.51
CA GLU A 288 6.01 5.61 -11.42
C GLU A 288 7.25 6.38 -10.93
N TRP A 289 7.28 6.73 -9.64
CA TRP A 289 8.38 7.43 -9.02
C TRP A 289 9.70 6.66 -9.14
N LEU A 290 9.69 5.38 -8.79
CA LEU A 290 10.88 4.53 -8.85
C LEU A 290 11.36 4.36 -10.30
N THR A 291 10.46 4.06 -11.23
CA THR A 291 10.79 3.92 -12.65
C THR A 291 11.42 5.20 -13.20
N ASN A 292 10.89 6.37 -12.85
CA ASN A 292 11.46 7.65 -13.25
C ASN A 292 12.86 7.88 -12.63
N LYS A 293 13.09 7.50 -11.35
CA LYS A 293 14.41 7.60 -10.70
C LYS A 293 15.45 6.67 -11.33
N LEU A 294 15.04 5.45 -11.71
CA LEU A 294 15.94 4.46 -12.29
C LEU A 294 16.22 4.73 -13.78
N TYR A 295 15.19 5.15 -14.53
CA TYR A 295 15.20 5.25 -15.99
C TYR A 295 14.63 6.59 -16.50
N PRO A 296 15.22 7.74 -16.12
CA PRO A 296 14.65 9.07 -16.44
C PRO A 296 14.53 9.34 -17.95
N ASN A 297 15.35 8.71 -18.77
CA ASN A 297 15.30 8.87 -20.24
C ASN A 297 14.23 8.00 -20.90
N GLN A 298 13.93 6.82 -20.35
CA GLN A 298 12.95 5.88 -20.87
C GLN A 298 11.55 6.11 -20.29
N TYR A 299 11.49 6.71 -19.11
CA TYR A 299 10.26 7.04 -18.37
C TYR A 299 10.26 8.51 -17.95
N ALA A 300 10.22 9.39 -18.92
CA ALA A 300 10.30 10.84 -18.70
C ALA A 300 8.91 11.43 -18.36
N VAL A 301 8.35 11.03 -17.18
CA VAL A 301 7.10 11.58 -16.66
C VAL A 301 7.35 12.73 -15.68
N ASP A 302 6.42 13.66 -15.62
CA ASP A 302 6.40 14.70 -14.60
C ASP A 302 5.77 14.14 -13.31
N ILE A 303 6.61 13.65 -12.40
CA ILE A 303 6.18 13.03 -11.15
C ILE A 303 5.31 13.98 -10.31
N ALA A 304 5.49 15.29 -10.41
CA ALA A 304 4.66 16.25 -9.69
C ALA A 304 3.20 16.21 -10.21
N LYS A 305 3.02 16.20 -11.53
CA LYS A 305 1.69 16.10 -12.15
C LYS A 305 1.06 14.73 -11.92
N GLU A 306 1.85 13.66 -12.01
CA GLU A 306 1.34 12.30 -11.72
C GLU A 306 0.91 12.18 -10.27
N THR A 307 1.63 12.79 -9.33
CA THR A 307 1.24 12.86 -7.91
C THR A 307 -0.11 13.57 -7.76
N GLN A 308 -0.32 14.74 -8.36
CA GLN A 308 -1.60 15.45 -8.31
C GLN A 308 -2.73 14.59 -8.87
N ARG A 309 -2.53 13.99 -10.04
CA ARG A 309 -3.51 13.13 -10.71
C ARG A 309 -3.86 11.91 -9.86
N PHE A 310 -2.86 11.28 -9.26
CA PHE A 310 -3.03 10.10 -8.42
C PHE A 310 -3.82 10.43 -7.15
N TYR A 311 -3.48 11.50 -6.44
CA TYR A 311 -4.20 11.92 -5.23
C TYR A 311 -5.64 12.31 -5.53
N SER A 312 -5.90 13.02 -6.63
CA SER A 312 -7.27 13.33 -7.06
C SER A 312 -8.06 12.07 -7.36
N THR A 313 -7.46 11.08 -8.06
CA THR A 313 -8.15 9.84 -8.45
C THR A 313 -8.38 8.90 -7.27
N PHE A 314 -7.34 8.61 -6.47
CA PHE A 314 -7.40 7.60 -5.41
C PHE A 314 -7.88 8.17 -4.08
N LEU A 315 -7.51 9.39 -3.73
CA LEU A 315 -7.84 9.98 -2.44
C LEU A 315 -8.95 11.05 -2.53
N GLY A 316 -9.28 11.52 -3.73
CA GLY A 316 -10.25 12.60 -3.92
C GLY A 316 -9.73 13.95 -3.39
N ILE A 317 -8.41 14.16 -3.43
CA ILE A 317 -7.74 15.34 -2.90
C ILE A 317 -6.99 16.04 -4.03
N ASP A 318 -7.30 17.32 -4.21
CA ASP A 318 -6.60 18.17 -5.16
C ASP A 318 -5.42 18.84 -4.44
N LEU A 319 -4.20 18.43 -4.79
CA LEU A 319 -2.97 18.95 -4.22
C LEU A 319 -2.57 20.27 -4.89
N SER A 320 -2.15 21.24 -4.09
CA SER A 320 -1.43 22.42 -4.59
C SER A 320 0.01 22.05 -5.00
N ASP A 321 0.64 22.90 -5.82
CA ASP A 321 2.06 22.71 -6.17
C ASP A 321 2.98 22.74 -4.93
N ALA A 322 2.59 23.44 -3.87
CA ALA A 322 3.32 23.47 -2.61
C ALA A 322 3.22 22.12 -1.90
N ASP A 323 2.02 21.53 -1.84
CA ASP A 323 1.81 20.19 -1.27
C ASP A 323 2.64 19.13 -2.01
N VAL A 324 2.63 19.18 -3.34
CA VAL A 324 3.39 18.24 -4.15
C VAL A 324 4.88 18.36 -3.89
N ARG A 325 5.42 19.59 -3.83
CA ARG A 325 6.84 19.79 -3.48
C ARG A 325 7.17 19.23 -2.10
N GLU A 326 6.31 19.44 -1.11
CA GLU A 326 6.49 18.87 0.24
C GLU A 326 6.52 17.33 0.23
N ILE A 327 5.66 16.70 -0.57
CA ILE A 327 5.53 15.24 -0.66
C ILE A 327 6.72 14.62 -1.41
N VAL A 328 7.11 15.21 -2.54
CA VAL A 328 8.09 14.59 -3.47
C VAL A 328 9.54 14.95 -3.12
N ALA A 329 9.77 16.04 -2.37
CA ALA A 329 11.10 16.47 -1.94
C ALA A 329 11.60 15.77 -0.66
N GLN A 330 10.86 14.83 -0.12
CA GLN A 330 11.25 14.05 1.07
C GLN A 330 12.47 13.18 0.81
#